data_d3c0dd4c4554c5c226f1cf5c9d8c8ed0
#
_entry.id   d3c0dd4c4554c5c226f1cf5c9d8c8ed0
#
_cell.length_a   1.000
_cell.length_b   1.000
_cell.length_c   1.000
_cell.angle_alpha   90.00
_cell.angle_beta   90.00
_cell.angle_gamma   90.00
#
_symmetry.space_group_name_H-M   'P 1'
#
loop_
_entity.id
_entity.type
_entity.pdbx_description
1 polymer ?
#
loop_
_entity_poly.entity_id
_entity_poly.type
_entity_poly.pdbx_seq_one_letter_code
_entity_poly.pdbx_strand_id
1 'polypeptide(L)'
;MPTFPPNWLSRFLRRPLYVAGLLLAVFAVSFQPSAAQEASRKVVAKTAPTYPELAKRMHLVGKVKLEVVITTGGSVKSARLVGGNPVFENNAIEAVKQWRFEAAPTETKTVVVLEFAD
;
A
#
# COMPACT_ATOMS: atom_id res chain seq x y z
N MET A 1 -60.21 -33.57 -24.17
CA MET A 1 -59.64 -32.67 -23.19
C MET A 1 -58.15 -32.56 -23.32
N PRO A 2 -57.65 -31.46 -23.74
CA PRO A 2 -56.21 -31.33 -23.85
C PRO A 2 -55.60 -31.22 -22.45
N THR A 3 -54.88 -32.19 -22.07
CA THR A 3 -54.05 -32.14 -20.92
C THR A 3 -52.77 -31.51 -21.35
N PHE A 4 -52.57 -30.30 -20.96
CA PHE A 4 -51.29 -29.64 -21.14
C PHE A 4 -50.28 -30.34 -20.22
N PRO A 5 -49.20 -30.85 -20.77
CA PRO A 5 -48.15 -31.34 -19.90
C PRO A 5 -47.60 -30.19 -19.10
N PRO A 6 -47.54 -30.27 -17.78
CA PRO A 6 -47.02 -29.20 -16.95
C PRO A 6 -45.52 -28.95 -17.14
N ASN A 7 -44.94 -29.65 -18.07
CA ASN A 7 -43.49 -29.64 -18.28
C ASN A 7 -42.95 -28.31 -18.84
N TRP A 8 -43.79 -27.54 -19.50
CA TRP A 8 -43.37 -26.26 -20.03
C TRP A 8 -43.26 -25.18 -18.95
N LEU A 9 -44.07 -25.27 -17.90
CA LEU A 9 -44.01 -24.36 -16.74
C LEU A 9 -42.76 -24.59 -15.92
N SER A 10 -42.28 -25.80 -15.81
CA SER A 10 -41.06 -26.08 -15.08
C SER A 10 -39.80 -25.61 -15.79
N ARG A 11 -39.88 -25.44 -17.11
CA ARG A 11 -38.77 -24.88 -17.88
C ARG A 11 -38.59 -23.36 -17.70
N PHE A 12 -39.69 -22.65 -17.48
CA PHE A 12 -39.64 -21.23 -17.22
C PHE A 12 -39.14 -20.89 -15.83
N LEU A 13 -39.40 -21.71 -14.86
CA LEU A 13 -39.01 -21.52 -13.48
C LEU A 13 -37.51 -21.77 -13.21
N ARG A 14 -36.85 -22.52 -14.08
CA ARG A 14 -35.43 -22.82 -13.94
C ARG A 14 -34.49 -21.75 -14.48
N ARG A 15 -34.94 -20.96 -15.44
CA ARG A 15 -34.12 -19.95 -16.09
C ARG A 15 -33.69 -18.78 -15.18
N PRO A 16 -34.53 -18.25 -14.31
CA PRO A 16 -34.13 -17.15 -13.47
C PRO A 16 -33.07 -17.49 -12.40
N LEU A 17 -33.01 -18.78 -12.03
CA LEU A 17 -32.02 -19.21 -11.03
C LEU A 17 -30.60 -19.24 -11.59
N TYR A 18 -30.43 -19.56 -12.87
CA TYR A 18 -29.10 -19.54 -13.50
C TYR A 18 -28.58 -18.14 -13.76
N VAL A 19 -29.48 -17.23 -14.08
CA VAL A 19 -29.11 -15.82 -14.33
C VAL A 19 -28.71 -15.14 -13.03
N ALA A 20 -29.39 -15.43 -11.92
CA ALA A 20 -29.04 -14.89 -10.61
C ALA A 20 -27.67 -15.40 -10.12
N GLY A 21 -27.36 -16.66 -10.38
CA GLY A 21 -26.08 -17.25 -10.02
C GLY A 21 -24.91 -16.66 -10.82
N LEU A 22 -25.10 -16.37 -12.08
CA LEU A 22 -24.10 -15.74 -12.93
C LEU A 22 -23.81 -14.29 -12.53
N LEU A 23 -24.83 -13.53 -12.16
CA LEU A 23 -24.67 -12.15 -11.69
C LEU A 23 -23.91 -12.07 -10.38
N LEU A 24 -24.14 -13.00 -9.46
CA LEU A 24 -23.41 -13.08 -8.20
C LEU A 24 -21.93 -13.43 -8.40
N ALA A 25 -21.62 -14.30 -9.36
CA ALA A 25 -20.25 -14.68 -9.66
C ALA A 25 -19.45 -13.52 -10.26
N VAL A 26 -20.07 -12.72 -11.13
CA VAL A 26 -19.42 -11.54 -11.72
C VAL A 26 -19.15 -10.45 -10.68
N PHE A 27 -20.02 -10.30 -9.70
CA PHE A 27 -19.83 -9.31 -8.64
C PHE A 27 -18.69 -9.68 -7.69
N ALA A 28 -18.45 -10.97 -7.46
CA ALA A 28 -17.36 -11.43 -6.61
C ALA A 28 -15.96 -11.19 -7.20
N VAL A 29 -15.85 -11.13 -8.53
CA VAL A 29 -14.57 -10.94 -9.22
C VAL A 29 -14.11 -9.48 -9.22
N SER A 30 -15.03 -8.53 -9.07
CA SER A 30 -14.70 -7.11 -9.12
C SER A 30 -14.15 -6.55 -7.79
N PHE A 31 -14.10 -7.35 -6.74
CA PHE A 31 -13.61 -6.92 -5.43
C PHE A 31 -12.25 -7.54 -5.11
N GLN A 32 -11.26 -7.23 -5.93
CA GLN A 32 -9.87 -7.54 -5.57
C GLN A 32 -9.26 -6.32 -4.90
N PRO A 33 -8.83 -6.44 -3.63
CA PRO A 33 -8.13 -5.35 -3.00
C PRO A 33 -6.83 -5.08 -3.76
N SER A 34 -6.66 -3.83 -4.18
CA SER A 34 -5.44 -3.36 -4.82
C SER A 34 -4.24 -3.32 -3.87
N ALA A 35 -4.38 -3.82 -2.65
CA ALA A 35 -3.34 -3.89 -1.64
C ALA A 35 -2.11 -4.72 -2.08
N ALA A 36 -2.26 -5.59 -3.08
CA ALA A 36 -1.16 -6.35 -3.65
C ALA A 36 -0.16 -5.48 -4.45
N GLN A 37 -0.49 -4.21 -4.73
CA GLN A 37 0.38 -3.30 -5.47
C GLN A 37 1.28 -2.46 -4.58
N GLU A 38 1.02 -2.43 -3.27
CA GLU A 38 1.95 -1.88 -2.30
C GLU A 38 2.96 -2.97 -1.95
N ALA A 39 3.85 -3.26 -2.90
CA ALA A 39 4.95 -4.16 -2.63
C ALA A 39 5.87 -3.48 -1.64
N SER A 40 5.66 -3.77 -0.37
CA SER A 40 6.59 -3.35 0.66
C SER A 40 7.88 -4.13 0.48
N ARG A 41 8.91 -3.45 0.01
CA ARG A 41 10.25 -4.03 -0.02
C ARG A 41 10.78 -4.16 1.39
N LYS A 42 11.42 -5.27 1.66
CA LYS A 42 12.10 -5.48 2.93
C LYS A 42 13.30 -4.55 3.05
N VAL A 43 13.46 -3.91 4.19
CA VAL A 43 14.63 -3.09 4.49
C VAL A 43 15.78 -4.01 4.87
N VAL A 44 16.89 -3.87 4.17
CA VAL A 44 18.11 -4.66 4.41
C VAL A 44 19.03 -3.94 5.40
N ALA A 45 19.15 -2.62 5.29
CA ALA A 45 19.95 -1.80 6.18
C ALA A 45 19.28 -0.47 6.46
N LYS A 46 19.24 -0.08 7.72
CA LYS A 46 18.71 1.20 8.18
C LYS A 46 19.81 2.03 8.82
N THR A 47 19.76 3.33 8.58
CA THR A 47 20.60 4.30 9.29
C THR A 47 19.69 5.15 10.17
N ALA A 48 20.06 5.29 11.44
CA ALA A 48 19.32 6.15 12.36
C ALA A 48 19.50 7.62 11.97
N PRO A 49 18.44 8.43 12.01
CA PRO A 49 18.57 9.86 11.73
C PRO A 49 19.31 10.59 12.84
N THR A 50 20.08 11.58 12.45
CA THR A 50 20.71 12.49 13.40
C THR A 50 19.66 13.44 13.96
N TYR A 51 19.62 13.60 15.27
CA TYR A 51 18.67 14.49 15.92
C TYR A 51 19.08 15.96 15.69
N PRO A 52 18.20 16.84 15.15
CA PRO A 52 18.53 18.24 14.95
C PRO A 52 18.82 18.95 16.27
N GLU A 53 19.87 19.75 16.33
CA GLU A 53 20.25 20.47 17.54
C GLU A 53 19.15 21.39 18.06
N LEU A 54 18.45 22.08 17.15
CA LEU A 54 17.32 22.91 17.51
C LEU A 54 16.21 22.12 18.20
N ALA A 55 15.90 20.95 17.66
CA ALA A 55 14.87 20.08 18.21
C ALA A 55 15.28 19.56 19.60
N LYS A 56 16.54 19.22 19.80
CA LYS A 56 17.07 18.84 21.12
C LYS A 56 16.89 19.92 22.16
N ARG A 57 17.28 21.15 21.82
CA ARG A 57 17.15 22.30 22.73
C ARG A 57 15.72 22.60 23.12
N MET A 58 14.80 22.39 22.20
CA MET A 58 13.38 22.63 22.40
C MET A 58 12.61 21.40 22.91
N HIS A 59 13.30 20.28 23.14
CA HIS A 59 12.70 19.01 23.53
C HIS A 59 11.57 18.55 22.59
N LEU A 60 11.75 18.82 21.30
CA LEU A 60 10.78 18.40 20.29
C LEU A 60 10.98 16.94 19.95
N VAL A 61 9.90 16.17 20.02
CA VAL A 61 9.85 14.78 19.65
C VAL A 61 8.74 14.59 18.62
N GLY A 62 8.79 13.51 17.87
CA GLY A 62 7.73 13.20 16.91
C GLY A 62 8.12 12.19 15.87
N LYS A 63 7.15 11.88 15.05
CA LYS A 63 7.32 10.98 13.90
C LYS A 63 7.19 11.76 12.62
N VAL A 64 7.99 11.40 11.63
CA VAL A 64 7.88 11.95 10.29
C VAL A 64 7.63 10.84 9.30
N LYS A 65 6.81 11.15 8.30
CA LYS A 65 6.51 10.26 7.19
C LYS A 65 7.19 10.80 5.95
N LEU A 66 7.96 9.93 5.30
CA LEU A 66 8.65 10.25 4.06
C LEU A 66 8.15 9.32 2.95
N GLU A 67 7.83 9.91 1.81
CA GLU A 67 7.61 9.14 0.59
C GLU A 67 8.95 8.90 -0.07
N VAL A 68 9.29 7.63 -0.27
CA VAL A 68 10.60 7.21 -0.76
C VAL A 68 10.43 6.48 -2.07
N VAL A 69 11.26 6.83 -3.05
CA VAL A 69 11.36 6.10 -4.31
C VAL A 69 12.60 5.22 -4.25
N ILE A 70 12.39 3.91 -4.40
CA ILE A 70 13.44 2.90 -4.31
C ILE A 70 13.75 2.38 -5.70
N THR A 71 15.03 2.38 -6.06
CA THR A 71 15.47 1.85 -7.34
C THR A 71 15.37 0.33 -7.41
N THR A 72 15.49 -0.22 -8.60
CA THR A 72 15.51 -1.68 -8.79
C THR A 72 16.64 -2.37 -8.01
N GLY A 73 17.76 -1.67 -7.80
CA GLY A 73 18.89 -2.19 -7.02
C GLY A 73 18.71 -2.07 -5.50
N GLY A 74 17.67 -1.44 -5.01
CA GLY A 74 17.40 -1.30 -3.58
C GLY A 74 17.94 -0.02 -2.94
N SER A 75 18.50 0.90 -3.70
CA SER A 75 18.93 2.20 -3.21
C SER A 75 17.78 3.21 -3.21
N VAL A 76 17.86 4.24 -2.38
CA VAL A 76 16.87 5.31 -2.33
C VAL A 76 17.21 6.35 -3.40
N LYS A 77 16.32 6.53 -4.35
CA LYS A 77 16.46 7.52 -5.42
C LYS A 77 16.06 8.91 -4.98
N SER A 78 14.96 9.02 -4.27
CA SER A 78 14.45 10.27 -3.74
C SER A 78 13.62 10.05 -2.49
N ALA A 79 13.50 11.10 -1.68
CA ALA A 79 12.67 11.09 -0.48
C ALA A 79 12.10 12.48 -0.28
N ARG A 80 10.83 12.54 0.14
CA ARG A 80 10.17 13.81 0.45
C ARG A 80 9.28 13.68 1.67
N LEU A 81 9.16 14.75 2.44
CA LEU A 81 8.28 14.79 3.59
C LEU A 81 6.82 14.83 3.15
N VAL A 82 6.01 13.91 3.67
CA VAL A 82 4.56 13.87 3.44
C VAL A 82 3.75 14.03 4.73
N GLY A 83 4.40 13.98 5.87
CA GLY A 83 3.75 14.21 7.17
C GLY A 83 4.76 14.38 8.28
N GLY A 84 4.35 15.05 9.34
CA GLY A 84 5.18 15.32 10.51
C GLY A 84 5.76 16.73 10.54
N ASN A 85 6.62 16.98 11.55
CA ASN A 85 7.17 18.30 11.77
C ASN A 85 8.33 18.58 10.80
N PRO A 86 8.26 19.68 10.02
CA PRO A 86 9.33 20.04 9.07
C PRO A 86 10.73 20.24 9.68
N VAL A 87 10.83 20.46 10.97
CA VAL A 87 12.13 20.61 11.64
C VAL A 87 13.00 19.36 11.51
N PHE A 88 12.39 18.20 11.35
CA PHE A 88 13.07 16.91 11.19
C PHE A 88 13.36 16.53 9.74
N GLU A 89 12.85 17.31 8.77
CA GLU A 89 12.84 16.93 7.36
C GLU A 89 14.22 16.60 6.81
N ASN A 90 15.18 17.52 6.97
CA ASN A 90 16.52 17.34 6.41
C ASN A 90 17.23 16.13 7.00
N ASN A 91 17.19 15.98 8.30
CA ASN A 91 17.82 14.87 8.99
C ASN A 91 17.18 13.52 8.65
N ALA A 92 15.86 13.51 8.49
CA ALA A 92 15.14 12.31 8.08
C ALA A 92 15.48 11.90 6.65
N ILE A 93 15.51 12.85 5.72
CA ILE A 93 15.85 12.60 4.32
C ILE A 93 17.29 12.09 4.19
N GLU A 94 18.25 12.72 4.87
CA GLU A 94 19.64 12.27 4.86
C GLU A 94 19.79 10.85 5.38
N ALA A 95 19.10 10.52 6.45
CA ALA A 95 19.12 9.17 7.01
C ALA A 95 18.56 8.13 6.04
N VAL A 96 17.39 8.40 5.49
CA VAL A 96 16.70 7.46 4.61
C VAL A 96 17.42 7.24 3.28
N LYS A 97 18.15 8.23 2.80
CA LYS A 97 18.98 8.09 1.59
C LYS A 97 20.10 7.07 1.75
N GLN A 98 20.51 6.80 2.97
CA GLN A 98 21.51 5.79 3.27
C GLN A 98 20.94 4.40 3.49
N TRP A 99 19.61 4.28 3.56
CA TRP A 99 18.95 3.00 3.72
C TRP A 99 19.12 2.12 2.48
N ARG A 100 19.06 0.83 2.69
CA ARG A 100 19.11 -0.15 1.61
C ARG A 100 17.92 -1.09 1.74
N PHE A 101 17.34 -1.40 0.60
CA PHE A 101 16.20 -2.29 0.46
C PHE A 101 16.57 -3.48 -0.41
N GLU A 102 15.74 -4.51 -0.39
CA GLU A 102 15.90 -5.62 -1.32
C GLU A 102 15.73 -5.15 -2.76
N ALA A 103 16.50 -5.75 -3.67
CA ALA A 103 16.33 -5.52 -5.09
C ALA A 103 14.97 -6.01 -5.57
N ALA A 104 14.41 -5.37 -6.56
CA ALA A 104 13.14 -5.75 -7.15
C ALA A 104 13.16 -5.46 -8.66
N PRO A 105 12.27 -6.11 -9.45
CA PRO A 105 12.24 -5.91 -10.90
C PRO A 105 11.86 -4.50 -11.32
N THR A 106 11.14 -3.77 -10.49
CA THR A 106 10.65 -2.42 -10.79
C THR A 106 10.96 -1.45 -9.66
N GLU A 107 11.05 -0.19 -10.00
CA GLU A 107 11.12 0.91 -9.05
C GLU A 107 9.88 0.93 -8.16
N THR A 108 10.05 1.20 -6.88
CA THR A 108 8.97 1.15 -5.90
C THR A 108 8.85 2.47 -5.16
N LYS A 109 7.63 2.93 -5.00
CA LYS A 109 7.31 4.10 -4.17
C LYS A 109 6.65 3.61 -2.89
N THR A 110 7.17 4.00 -1.74
CA THR A 110 6.64 3.60 -0.44
C THR A 110 6.75 4.73 0.57
N VAL A 111 6.03 4.60 1.67
CA VAL A 111 6.09 5.55 2.79
C VAL A 111 6.82 4.90 3.95
N VAL A 112 7.81 5.59 4.49
CA VAL A 112 8.52 5.15 5.68
C VAL A 112 8.28 6.15 6.82
N VAL A 113 8.29 5.65 8.05
CA VAL A 113 8.10 6.46 9.25
C VAL A 113 9.40 6.44 10.05
N LEU A 114 9.91 7.62 10.37
CA LEU A 114 11.05 7.78 11.26
C LEU A 114 10.60 8.43 12.55
N GLU A 115 11.12 7.94 13.66
CA GLU A 115 10.81 8.47 14.98
C GLU A 115 12.00 9.26 15.52
N PHE A 116 11.72 10.46 16.00
CA PHE A 116 12.68 11.32 16.71
C PHE A 116 12.24 11.41 18.16
N ALA A 117 13.00 10.79 19.02
CA ALA A 117 12.74 10.77 20.46
C ALA A 117 14.05 10.92 21.24
N ASP A 118 13.97 11.50 22.43
CA ASP A 118 15.10 11.59 23.37
C ASP A 118 15.44 10.25 23.99
#